data_248e5848d467ef8f3e5ddf0f26b52cfd
#
_entry.id   248e5848d467ef8f3e5ddf0f26b52cfd
#
_cell.length_a   1.000
_cell.length_b   1.000
_cell.length_c   1.000
_cell.angle_alpha   90.00
_cell.angle_beta   90.00
_cell.angle_gamma   90.00
#
_symmetry.space_group_name_H-M   'P 1'
#
loop_
_entity.id
_entity.type
_entity.pdbx_description
1 polymer ?
#
loop_
_entity_poly.entity_id
_entity_poly.type
_entity_poly.pdbx_seq_one_letter_code
_entity_poly.pdbx_strand_id
1 'polypeptide(L)'
;MDYYFNFKEKAAKYSNAIGLLKQHNIPEAWPPKMEDSYSWEDACLDEGSMLARDDVIHFAGYCFLSNNWLRPLASWIGTRKCLEIMGGSGALSKGLQNFGVDIRCTD
;
A
#
# COMPACT_ATOMS: atom_id res chain seq x y z
N MET A 1 -16.77 18.01 21.05
CA MET A 1 -15.51 17.54 20.52
C MET A 1 -15.41 17.93 19.06
N ASP A 2 -14.24 18.28 18.67
CA ASP A 2 -14.02 18.72 17.33
C ASP A 2 -13.86 17.51 16.38
N TYR A 3 -14.84 17.28 15.56
CA TYR A 3 -14.83 16.23 14.52
C TYR A 3 -13.62 16.39 13.58
N TYR A 4 -13.31 17.63 13.22
CA TYR A 4 -12.21 17.95 12.33
C TYR A 4 -10.84 17.59 12.94
N PHE A 5 -10.71 17.82 14.24
CA PHE A 5 -9.50 17.46 14.97
C PHE A 5 -9.27 15.95 14.96
N ASN A 6 -10.31 15.16 15.22
CA ASN A 6 -10.21 13.70 15.17
C ASN A 6 -9.85 13.19 13.80
N PHE A 7 -10.36 13.83 12.76
CA PHE A 7 -10.07 13.48 11.39
C PHE A 7 -8.58 13.66 11.06
N LYS A 8 -7.99 14.79 11.47
CA LYS A 8 -6.56 15.04 11.30
C LYS A 8 -5.71 14.04 12.07
N GLU A 9 -6.09 13.75 13.30
CA GLU A 9 -5.38 12.80 14.13
C GLU A 9 -5.39 11.40 13.53
N LYS A 10 -6.54 10.96 13.02
CA LYS A 10 -6.66 9.67 12.36
C LYS A 10 -5.80 9.59 11.08
N ALA A 11 -5.76 10.66 10.31
CA ALA A 11 -4.94 10.70 9.10
C ALA A 11 -3.45 10.69 9.42
N ALA A 12 -3.03 11.30 10.52
CA ALA A 12 -1.62 11.45 10.89
C ALA A 12 -0.91 10.11 11.06
N LYS A 13 -1.61 9.06 11.53
CA LYS A 13 -1.00 7.74 11.73
C LYS A 13 -0.53 7.06 10.43
N TYR A 14 -1.02 7.53 9.29
CA TYR A 14 -0.62 7.00 7.98
C TYR A 14 0.49 7.84 7.32
N SER A 15 0.83 8.97 7.89
CA SER A 15 1.69 9.97 7.24
C SER A 15 3.09 9.45 6.92
N ASN A 16 3.67 8.62 7.78
CA ASN A 16 5.00 8.06 7.54
C ASN A 16 5.02 7.14 6.32
N ALA A 17 4.03 6.24 6.22
CA ALA A 17 3.93 5.32 5.10
C ALA A 17 3.66 6.07 3.78
N ILE A 18 2.78 7.06 3.82
CA ILE A 18 2.48 7.90 2.66
C ILE A 18 3.72 8.70 2.24
N GLY A 19 4.49 9.21 3.19
CA GLY A 19 5.74 9.91 2.93
C GLY A 19 6.74 9.04 2.17
N LEU A 20 6.83 7.75 2.52
CA LEU A 20 7.68 6.80 1.79
C LEU A 20 7.19 6.60 0.36
N LEU A 21 5.87 6.45 0.16
CA LEU A 21 5.30 6.30 -1.19
C LEU A 21 5.57 7.53 -2.06
N LYS A 22 5.50 8.73 -1.50
CA LYS A 22 5.83 9.96 -2.21
C LYS A 22 7.28 9.98 -2.70
N GLN A 23 8.17 9.30 -2.01
CA GLN A 23 9.58 9.15 -2.38
C GLN A 23 9.83 7.91 -3.23
N HIS A 24 8.78 7.27 -3.73
CA HIS A 24 8.85 6.00 -4.49
C HIS A 24 9.43 4.83 -3.68
N ASN A 25 9.27 4.86 -2.37
CA ASN A 25 9.65 3.78 -1.47
C ASN A 25 8.41 3.07 -0.93
N ILE A 26 8.56 1.79 -0.63
CA ILE A 26 7.46 0.98 -0.10
C ILE A 26 7.64 0.88 1.43
N PRO A 27 6.60 1.18 2.22
CA PRO A 27 6.70 1.07 3.67
C PRO A 27 6.81 -0.38 4.10
N GLU A 28 7.39 -0.62 5.28
CA GLU A 28 7.47 -1.96 5.86
C GLU A 28 6.09 -2.51 6.21
N ALA A 29 5.24 -1.68 6.80
CA ALA A 29 3.90 -2.07 7.20
C ALA A 29 2.97 -0.87 7.18
N TRP A 30 1.68 -1.15 7.07
CA TRP A 30 0.61 -0.17 7.27
C TRP A 30 -0.02 -0.38 8.64
N PRO A 31 -0.77 0.59 9.18
CA PRO A 31 -1.55 0.38 10.39
C PRO A 31 -2.46 -0.86 10.25
N PRO A 32 -2.70 -1.62 11.33
CA PRO A 32 -3.36 -2.94 11.24
C PRO A 32 -4.66 -2.97 10.45
N LYS A 33 -5.48 -1.92 10.53
CA LYS A 33 -6.75 -1.86 9.80
C LYS A 33 -6.59 -1.82 8.29
N MET A 34 -5.40 -1.49 7.79
CA MET A 34 -5.13 -1.45 6.35
C MET A 34 -4.63 -2.77 5.80
N GLU A 35 -4.03 -3.62 6.64
CA GLU A 35 -3.46 -4.90 6.22
C GLU A 35 -4.35 -6.08 6.54
N ASP A 36 -5.10 -5.96 7.64
CA ASP A 36 -6.00 -7.01 8.05
C ASP A 36 -7.32 -6.93 7.29
N SER A 37 -8.18 -7.90 7.50
CA SER A 37 -9.51 -7.95 6.94
C SER A 37 -10.27 -6.66 7.24
N TYR A 38 -10.43 -5.82 6.25
CA TYR A 38 -11.00 -4.47 6.39
C TYR A 38 -12.43 -4.51 5.88
N SER A 39 -13.40 -4.47 6.79
CA SER A 39 -14.80 -4.53 6.43
C SER A 39 -15.25 -3.20 5.80
N TRP A 40 -16.32 -3.26 5.00
CA TRP A 40 -16.94 -2.06 4.46
C TRP A 40 -17.41 -1.11 5.57
N GLU A 41 -17.91 -1.67 6.66
CA GLU A 41 -18.34 -0.88 7.82
C GLU A 41 -17.16 -0.12 8.45
N ASP A 42 -16.03 -0.80 8.62
CA ASP A 42 -14.80 -0.16 9.11
C ASP A 42 -14.36 0.96 8.18
N ALA A 43 -14.44 0.75 6.88
CA ALA A 43 -14.09 1.76 5.89
C ALA A 43 -14.96 3.01 6.02
N CYS A 44 -16.24 2.84 6.23
CA CYS A 44 -17.17 3.97 6.39
C CYS A 44 -16.93 4.74 7.68
N LEU A 45 -16.39 4.10 8.72
CA LEU A 45 -16.18 4.71 10.03
C LEU A 45 -14.76 5.26 10.23
N ASP A 46 -13.81 4.89 9.38
CA ASP A 46 -12.41 5.32 9.49
C ASP A 46 -12.04 6.30 8.38
N GLU A 47 -12.34 7.56 8.61
CA GLU A 47 -12.07 8.64 7.66
C GLU A 47 -10.58 8.83 7.38
N GLY A 48 -9.73 8.59 8.38
CA GLY A 48 -8.28 8.65 8.20
C GLY A 48 -7.79 7.61 7.20
N SER A 49 -8.35 6.41 7.25
CA SER A 49 -8.05 5.34 6.27
C SER A 49 -8.49 5.72 4.87
N MET A 50 -9.65 6.34 4.73
CA MET A 50 -10.15 6.77 3.42
C MET A 50 -9.25 7.82 2.79
N LEU A 51 -8.78 8.79 3.57
CA LEU A 51 -7.83 9.80 3.08
C LEU A 51 -6.51 9.16 2.68
N ALA A 52 -6.01 8.24 3.51
CA ALA A 52 -4.78 7.53 3.20
C ALA A 52 -4.93 6.72 1.91
N ARG A 53 -6.09 6.11 1.70
CA ARG A 53 -6.38 5.36 0.48
C ARG A 53 -6.30 6.24 -0.76
N ASP A 54 -6.84 7.45 -0.70
CA ASP A 54 -6.77 8.39 -1.83
C ASP A 54 -5.31 8.74 -2.17
N ASP A 55 -4.49 8.99 -1.17
CA ASP A 55 -3.06 9.23 -1.38
C ASP A 55 -2.35 8.01 -1.96
N VAL A 56 -2.65 6.82 -1.47
CA VAL A 56 -2.07 5.57 -2.00
C VAL A 56 -2.46 5.39 -3.46
N ILE A 57 -3.72 5.59 -3.81
CA ILE A 57 -4.18 5.47 -5.20
C ILE A 57 -3.43 6.46 -6.08
N HIS A 58 -3.21 7.66 -5.60
CA HIS A 58 -2.51 8.69 -6.36
C HIS A 58 -1.03 8.35 -6.59
N PHE A 59 -0.33 7.84 -5.57
CA PHE A 59 1.13 7.63 -5.63
C PHE A 59 1.55 6.20 -6.01
N ALA A 60 0.72 5.20 -5.78
CA ALA A 60 1.11 3.81 -5.98
C ALA A 60 0.08 2.98 -6.75
N GLY A 61 -1.20 3.17 -6.51
CA GLY A 61 -2.27 2.40 -7.15
C GLY A 61 -3.30 1.93 -6.13
N TYR A 62 -4.13 0.96 -6.52
CA TYR A 62 -5.28 0.54 -5.72
C TYR A 62 -4.93 -0.43 -4.58
N CYS A 63 -3.68 -0.77 -4.42
CA CYS A 63 -3.24 -1.74 -3.43
C CYS A 63 -2.33 -1.08 -2.38
N PHE A 64 -2.58 -1.37 -1.11
CA PHE A 64 -1.71 -0.93 -0.02
C PHE A 64 -0.47 -1.81 0.03
N LEU A 65 0.59 -1.36 -0.61
CA LEU A 65 1.84 -2.10 -0.68
C LEU A 65 2.64 -1.96 0.61
N SER A 66 3.08 -3.08 1.16
CA SER A 66 4.03 -3.10 2.27
C SER A 66 5.01 -4.25 2.10
N ASN A 67 6.23 -4.08 2.59
CA ASN A 67 7.22 -5.14 2.56
C ASN A 67 6.82 -6.33 3.42
N ASN A 68 5.99 -6.10 4.41
CA ASN A 68 5.49 -7.13 5.30
C ASN A 68 4.76 -8.26 4.55
N TRP A 69 3.99 -7.95 3.50
CA TRP A 69 3.37 -8.99 2.70
C TRP A 69 4.06 -9.26 1.37
N LEU A 70 4.81 -8.29 0.83
CA LEU A 70 5.59 -8.51 -0.39
C LEU A 70 6.70 -9.55 -0.19
N ARG A 71 7.33 -9.54 0.97
CA ARG A 71 8.41 -10.48 1.27
C ARG A 71 7.96 -11.94 1.22
N PRO A 72 6.89 -12.36 1.92
CA PRO A 72 6.42 -13.74 1.79
C PRO A 72 5.89 -14.07 0.39
N LEU A 73 5.27 -13.11 -0.30
CA LEU A 73 4.85 -13.31 -1.68
C LEU A 73 6.06 -13.56 -2.59
N ALA A 74 7.11 -12.77 -2.46
CA ALA A 74 8.34 -12.95 -3.23
C ALA A 74 8.96 -14.33 -2.99
N SER A 75 8.97 -14.78 -1.74
CA SER A 75 9.48 -16.12 -1.39
C SER A 75 8.62 -17.22 -2.04
N TRP A 76 7.32 -17.06 -2.05
CA TRP A 76 6.42 -18.03 -2.70
C TRP A 76 6.62 -18.05 -4.22
N ILE A 77 6.82 -16.90 -4.85
CA ILE A 77 7.08 -16.81 -6.30
C ILE A 77 8.40 -17.51 -6.63
N GLY A 78 9.43 -17.29 -5.82
CA GLY A 78 10.76 -17.88 -6.02
C GLY A 78 11.39 -17.46 -7.34
N THR A 79 11.81 -18.43 -8.15
CA THR A 79 12.52 -18.19 -9.41
C THR A 79 11.59 -18.10 -10.63
N ARG A 80 10.29 -18.12 -10.43
CA ARG A 80 9.34 -18.04 -11.53
C ARG A 80 9.40 -16.67 -12.19
N LYS A 81 9.24 -16.66 -13.51
CA LYS A 81 9.12 -15.40 -14.24
C LYS A 81 7.68 -14.92 -14.17
N CYS A 82 7.50 -13.64 -13.91
CA CYS A 82 6.18 -13.05 -13.72
C CYS A 82 5.96 -11.88 -14.67
N LEU A 83 4.69 -11.63 -14.97
CA LEU A 83 4.26 -10.49 -15.74
C LEU A 83 3.09 -9.84 -15.02
N GLU A 84 3.22 -8.58 -14.68
CA GLU A 84 2.11 -7.79 -14.16
C GLU A 84 1.41 -7.10 -15.31
N ILE A 85 0.15 -7.47 -15.53
CA ILE A 85 -0.67 -6.89 -16.59
C ILE A 85 -1.46 -5.73 -16.00
N MET A 86 -1.52 -4.62 -16.73
CA MET A 86 -2.23 -3.41 -16.30
C MET A 86 -1.72 -2.90 -14.96
N GLY A 87 -0.39 -2.88 -14.84
CA GLY A 87 0.25 -2.56 -13.57
C GLY A 87 0.21 -1.11 -13.11
N GLY A 88 -0.35 -0.21 -13.92
CA GLY A 88 -0.49 1.19 -13.54
C GLY A 88 0.87 1.85 -13.27
N SER A 89 1.09 2.28 -12.03
CA SER A 89 2.34 2.93 -11.63
C SER A 89 3.55 2.00 -11.64
N GLY A 90 3.33 0.68 -11.68
CA GLY A 90 4.41 -0.31 -11.56
C GLY A 90 4.91 -0.53 -10.14
N ALA A 91 4.22 0.00 -9.14
CA ALA A 91 4.69 -0.07 -7.76
C ALA A 91 4.78 -1.51 -7.23
N LEU A 92 3.81 -2.37 -7.57
CA LEU A 92 3.85 -3.77 -7.16
C LEU A 92 5.07 -4.50 -7.75
N SER A 93 5.28 -4.35 -9.06
CA SER A 93 6.45 -4.95 -9.71
C SER A 93 7.75 -4.44 -9.11
N LYS A 94 7.85 -3.15 -8.84
CA LYS A 94 9.02 -2.56 -8.19
C LYS A 94 9.25 -3.16 -6.81
N GLY A 95 8.19 -3.31 -6.03
CA GLY A 95 8.27 -3.91 -4.70
C GLY A 95 8.77 -5.35 -4.74
N LEU A 96 8.27 -6.15 -5.67
CA LEU A 96 8.70 -7.52 -5.84
C LEU A 96 10.12 -7.62 -6.39
N GLN A 97 10.51 -6.73 -7.31
CA GLN A 97 11.88 -6.67 -7.83
C GLN A 97 12.89 -6.37 -6.72
N ASN A 98 12.52 -5.56 -5.73
CA ASN A 98 13.37 -5.29 -4.57
C ASN A 98 13.69 -6.55 -3.77
N PHE A 99 12.86 -7.58 -3.85
CA PHE A 99 13.09 -8.88 -3.23
C PHE A 99 13.62 -9.93 -4.22
N GLY A 100 14.08 -9.51 -5.38
CA GLY A 100 14.73 -10.41 -6.34
C GLY A 100 13.80 -11.16 -7.28
N VAL A 101 12.51 -10.83 -7.33
CA VAL A 101 11.55 -11.47 -8.25
C VAL A 101 11.80 -11.00 -9.68
N ASP A 102 11.82 -11.94 -10.61
CA ASP A 102 11.89 -11.65 -12.05
C ASP A 102 10.48 -11.32 -12.55
N ILE A 103 10.12 -10.04 -12.45
CA ILE A 103 8.81 -9.55 -12.83
C ILE A 103 8.93 -8.34 -13.74
N ARG A 104 8.09 -8.32 -14.77
CA ARG A 104 7.94 -7.16 -15.65
C ARG A 104 6.54 -6.60 -15.51
N CYS A 105 6.45 -5.29 -15.68
CA CYS A 105 5.17 -4.57 -15.63
C CYS A 105 4.78 -4.11 -17.03
N THR A 106 3.54 -4.34 -17.40
CA THR A 106 2.95 -3.77 -18.60
C THR A 106 1.77 -2.90 -18.24
N ASP A 107 1.48 -1.97 -19.09
CA ASP A 107 0.34 -1.08 -18.89
C ASP A 107 -0.88 -1.53 -19.71
#